data_abb1f3e820f389809cf703ab1f68645d
#
_entry.id   abb1f3e820f389809cf703ab1f68645d
#
_cell.length_a   1.000
_cell.length_b   1.000
_cell.length_c   1.000
_cell.angle_alpha   90.00
_cell.angle_beta   90.00
_cell.angle_gamma   90.00
#
_symmetry.space_group_name_H-M   'P 1'
#
loop_
_entity.id
_entity.type
_entity.pdbx_description
1 polymer ?
#
loop_
_entity_poly.entity_id
_entity_poly.type
_entity_poly.pdbx_seq_one_letter_code
_entity_poly.pdbx_strand_id
1 'polypeptide(L)'
;MFIKMNDPLIGFIGVGNMGNPMAANLLKAGYRVSVFDREPHKAINLVSLGASLAENIAQLGQQSQVVICSLPGPAQVKEVMFGSGGLVDAMKPGSIIIDTSTSSVELARELSNLLEQKNVGFLEAPVTNAVDFAALGRLSIFVAGKQSDFEIYKPIFEVLGEKIFYVGKPGNGATIKLLTNLLWFTHAAVIGEALMLGAKADVPLDIVAQAIQSSAGNSWVAQHDIPSIFAGHYDPSFSLALCCKDLDLVNQIAQSQGFTLTMGKFVQSLFEEAQKTYGASAAELHVVKLLEDRVGTYLRPHLQNSPS
;
A
#
# COMPACT_ATOMS: atom_id res chain seq x y z
N MET A 1 -7.15 23.37 -22.36
CA MET A 1 -8.03 22.55 -23.20
C MET A 1 -7.50 21.12 -23.06
N PHE A 2 -8.03 20.36 -22.09
CA PHE A 2 -7.61 18.96 -21.86
C PHE A 2 -8.06 18.16 -23.07
N ILE A 3 -7.12 17.51 -23.74
CA ILE A 3 -7.44 16.48 -24.74
C ILE A 3 -8.14 15.38 -23.91
N LYS A 4 -9.47 15.30 -23.99
CA LYS A 4 -10.19 14.10 -23.59
C LYS A 4 -9.60 12.98 -24.44
N MET A 5 -8.72 12.16 -23.85
CA MET A 5 -8.45 10.83 -24.41
C MET A 5 -9.84 10.23 -24.65
N ASN A 6 -10.08 9.68 -25.84
CA ASN A 6 -11.35 9.04 -26.19
C ASN A 6 -11.71 8.02 -25.11
N ASP A 7 -12.46 8.45 -24.09
CA ASP A 7 -13.11 7.68 -23.02
C ASP A 7 -12.57 6.24 -22.85
N PRO A 8 -11.33 6.03 -22.34
CA PRO A 8 -10.72 4.72 -22.34
C PRO A 8 -11.45 3.82 -21.34
N LEU A 9 -11.72 2.58 -21.72
CA LEU A 9 -12.14 1.59 -20.75
C LEU A 9 -10.96 1.24 -19.84
N ILE A 10 -11.12 1.50 -18.54
CA ILE A 10 -10.13 1.15 -17.50
C ILE A 10 -10.50 -0.22 -16.92
N GLY A 11 -9.64 -1.22 -17.07
CA GLY A 11 -9.69 -2.45 -16.32
C GLY A 11 -9.09 -2.25 -14.93
N PHE A 12 -9.73 -2.71 -13.89
CA PHE A 12 -9.20 -2.63 -12.52
C PHE A 12 -9.15 -4.02 -11.87
N ILE A 13 -7.96 -4.49 -11.53
CA ILE A 13 -7.73 -5.82 -10.95
C ILE A 13 -7.31 -5.68 -9.48
N GLY A 14 -8.04 -6.37 -8.60
CA GLY A 14 -7.83 -6.32 -7.16
C GLY A 14 -8.62 -5.16 -6.53
N VAL A 15 -9.86 -5.45 -6.13
CA VAL A 15 -10.78 -4.47 -5.50
C VAL A 15 -10.93 -4.75 -4.00
N GLY A 16 -9.79 -5.02 -3.33
CA GLY A 16 -9.70 -5.09 -1.87
C GLY A 16 -9.74 -3.71 -1.20
N ASN A 17 -9.20 -3.62 0.03
CA ASN A 17 -9.27 -2.41 0.85
C ASN A 17 -8.78 -1.14 0.12
N MET A 18 -7.68 -1.23 -0.62
CA MET A 18 -7.13 -0.09 -1.37
C MET A 18 -7.75 0.06 -2.76
N GLY A 19 -7.90 -1.05 -3.51
CA GLY A 19 -8.35 -1.01 -4.90
C GLY A 19 -9.81 -0.61 -5.04
N ASN A 20 -10.67 -1.02 -4.13
CA ASN A 20 -12.10 -0.70 -4.17
C ASN A 20 -12.37 0.81 -4.15
N PRO A 21 -11.88 1.59 -3.15
CA PRO A 21 -12.08 3.04 -3.15
C PRO A 21 -11.39 3.75 -4.34
N MET A 22 -10.24 3.27 -4.81
CA MET A 22 -9.60 3.82 -6.02
C MET A 22 -10.48 3.64 -7.26
N ALA A 23 -11.03 2.43 -7.49
CA ALA A 23 -11.94 2.15 -8.59
C ALA A 23 -13.24 2.98 -8.49
N ALA A 24 -13.77 3.15 -7.27
CA ALA A 24 -14.94 3.99 -7.03
C ALA A 24 -14.70 5.47 -7.40
N ASN A 25 -13.50 5.99 -7.10
CA ASN A 25 -13.16 7.37 -7.47
C ASN A 25 -13.05 7.55 -8.99
N LEU A 26 -12.52 6.56 -9.73
CA LEU A 26 -12.50 6.59 -11.19
C LEU A 26 -13.92 6.61 -11.78
N LEU A 27 -14.83 5.79 -11.24
CA LEU A 27 -16.25 5.81 -11.64
C LEU A 27 -16.90 7.17 -11.36
N LYS A 28 -16.68 7.75 -10.18
CA LYS A 28 -17.19 9.08 -9.80
C LYS A 28 -16.63 10.19 -10.69
N ALA A 29 -15.40 10.05 -11.17
CA ALA A 29 -14.78 10.97 -12.12
C ALA A 29 -15.29 10.80 -13.57
N GLY A 30 -16.18 9.81 -13.82
CA GLY A 30 -16.81 9.58 -15.12
C GLY A 30 -16.04 8.62 -16.03
N TYR A 31 -15.02 7.90 -15.53
CA TYR A 31 -14.36 6.86 -16.32
C TYR A 31 -15.23 5.61 -16.41
N ARG A 32 -15.16 4.94 -17.56
CA ARG A 32 -15.73 3.61 -17.75
C ARG A 32 -14.78 2.60 -17.11
N VAL A 33 -15.27 1.81 -16.13
CA VAL A 33 -14.45 0.87 -15.39
C VAL A 33 -15.01 -0.54 -15.49
N SER A 34 -14.13 -1.50 -15.83
CA SER A 34 -14.39 -2.94 -15.73
C SER A 34 -13.52 -3.51 -14.59
N VAL A 35 -14.11 -4.26 -13.68
CA VAL A 35 -13.41 -4.74 -12.48
C VAL A 35 -13.28 -6.26 -12.47
N PHE A 36 -12.19 -6.74 -11.86
CA PHE A 36 -12.00 -8.16 -11.58
C PHE A 36 -11.35 -8.34 -10.20
N ASP A 37 -11.88 -9.27 -9.42
CA ASP A 37 -11.26 -9.78 -8.19
C ASP A 37 -11.52 -11.28 -8.09
N ARG A 38 -10.62 -12.03 -7.46
CA ARG A 38 -10.81 -13.47 -7.18
C ARG A 38 -12.02 -13.73 -6.30
N GLU A 39 -12.41 -12.73 -5.51
CA GLU A 39 -13.59 -12.72 -4.66
C GLU A 39 -14.62 -11.72 -5.22
N PRO A 40 -15.49 -12.16 -6.16
CA PRO A 40 -16.39 -11.24 -6.89
C PRO A 40 -17.30 -10.40 -5.98
N HIS A 41 -17.59 -10.89 -4.77
CA HIS A 41 -18.39 -10.14 -3.80
C HIS A 41 -17.78 -8.79 -3.39
N LYS A 42 -16.45 -8.64 -3.48
CA LYS A 42 -15.77 -7.36 -3.21
C LYS A 42 -16.06 -6.27 -4.24
N ALA A 43 -16.59 -6.64 -5.42
CA ALA A 43 -16.92 -5.71 -6.49
C ALA A 43 -18.38 -5.22 -6.45
N ILE A 44 -19.25 -5.74 -5.57
CA ILE A 44 -20.71 -5.51 -5.60
C ILE A 44 -21.03 -4.01 -5.55
N ASN A 45 -20.39 -3.25 -4.67
CA ASN A 45 -20.60 -1.80 -4.59
C ASN A 45 -20.14 -1.06 -5.85
N LEU A 46 -19.06 -1.51 -6.50
CA LEU A 46 -18.54 -0.91 -7.73
C LEU A 46 -19.49 -1.16 -8.90
N VAL A 47 -20.06 -2.36 -8.99
CA VAL A 47 -21.13 -2.67 -9.98
C VAL A 47 -22.35 -1.77 -9.76
N SER A 48 -22.74 -1.54 -8.50
CA SER A 48 -23.83 -0.61 -8.17
C SER A 48 -23.49 0.85 -8.54
N LEU A 49 -22.21 1.20 -8.63
CA LEU A 49 -21.73 2.51 -9.09
C LEU A 49 -21.55 2.59 -10.62
N GLY A 50 -21.85 1.50 -11.36
CA GLY A 50 -21.78 1.46 -12.81
C GLY A 50 -20.56 0.75 -13.41
N ALA A 51 -19.74 0.07 -12.60
CA ALA A 51 -18.67 -0.78 -13.13
C ALA A 51 -19.25 -2.03 -13.83
N SER A 52 -18.59 -2.50 -14.87
CA SER A 52 -18.81 -3.85 -15.39
C SER A 52 -17.94 -4.86 -14.65
N LEU A 53 -18.46 -6.08 -14.43
CA LEU A 53 -17.68 -7.18 -13.86
C LEU A 53 -17.11 -8.03 -15.00
N ALA A 54 -15.79 -8.18 -15.05
CA ALA A 54 -15.14 -9.06 -16.01
C ALA A 54 -15.19 -10.52 -15.51
N GLU A 55 -15.34 -11.45 -16.43
CA GLU A 55 -15.37 -12.89 -16.12
C GLU A 55 -13.99 -13.44 -15.73
N ASN A 56 -12.94 -12.88 -16.35
CA ASN A 56 -11.55 -13.29 -16.11
C ASN A 56 -10.57 -12.16 -16.51
N ILE A 57 -9.31 -12.34 -16.17
CA ILE A 57 -8.20 -11.39 -16.43
C ILE A 57 -7.99 -11.20 -17.94
N ALA A 58 -8.09 -12.27 -18.75
CA ALA A 58 -7.89 -12.19 -20.19
C ALA A 58 -8.95 -11.32 -20.86
N GLN A 59 -10.22 -11.51 -20.52
CA GLN A 59 -11.31 -10.67 -21.03
C GLN A 59 -11.10 -9.20 -20.66
N LEU A 60 -10.78 -8.92 -19.39
CA LEU A 60 -10.54 -7.57 -18.91
C LEU A 60 -9.37 -6.93 -19.68
N GLY A 61 -8.23 -7.61 -19.83
CA GLY A 61 -7.06 -7.12 -20.56
C GLY A 61 -7.35 -6.84 -22.03
N GLN A 62 -8.06 -7.75 -22.72
CA GLN A 62 -8.41 -7.61 -24.15
C GLN A 62 -9.33 -6.41 -24.43
N GLN A 63 -10.16 -6.03 -23.47
CA GLN A 63 -11.16 -4.97 -23.64
C GLN A 63 -10.64 -3.59 -23.19
N SER A 64 -9.61 -3.54 -22.35
CA SER A 64 -9.14 -2.34 -21.71
C SER A 64 -7.97 -1.67 -22.44
N GLN A 65 -7.97 -0.34 -22.52
CA GLN A 65 -6.84 0.46 -22.94
C GLN A 65 -5.85 0.68 -21.79
N VAL A 66 -6.36 0.77 -20.57
CA VAL A 66 -5.60 0.94 -19.34
C VAL A 66 -6.00 -0.16 -18.39
N VAL A 67 -5.04 -0.88 -17.81
CA VAL A 67 -5.32 -1.81 -16.71
C VAL A 67 -4.58 -1.34 -15.47
N ILE A 68 -5.31 -1.16 -14.38
CA ILE A 68 -4.77 -0.82 -13.07
C ILE A 68 -4.81 -2.07 -12.18
N CYS A 69 -3.68 -2.40 -11.56
CA CYS A 69 -3.56 -3.49 -10.60
C CYS A 69 -3.36 -2.94 -9.19
N SER A 70 -4.08 -3.50 -8.20
CA SER A 70 -3.91 -3.20 -6.77
C SER A 70 -3.91 -4.51 -5.97
N LEU A 71 -2.73 -5.12 -5.87
CA LEU A 71 -2.54 -6.50 -5.41
C LEU A 71 -1.68 -6.56 -4.14
N PRO A 72 -1.78 -7.64 -3.34
CA PRO A 72 -1.08 -7.75 -2.05
C PRO A 72 0.45 -7.75 -2.15
N GLY A 73 1.02 -8.23 -3.25
CA GLY A 73 2.47 -8.29 -3.40
C GLY A 73 2.97 -8.97 -4.68
N PRO A 74 4.29 -9.19 -4.78
CA PRO A 74 4.93 -9.68 -6.00
C PRO A 74 4.37 -11.02 -6.52
N ALA A 75 3.99 -11.93 -5.61
CA ALA A 75 3.45 -13.24 -6.01
C ALA A 75 2.13 -13.10 -6.77
N GLN A 76 1.21 -12.26 -6.26
CA GLN A 76 -0.08 -12.00 -6.91
C GLN A 76 0.10 -11.18 -8.20
N VAL A 77 1.05 -10.22 -8.21
CA VAL A 77 1.40 -9.50 -9.44
C VAL A 77 1.88 -10.49 -10.51
N LYS A 78 2.81 -11.41 -10.18
CA LYS A 78 3.25 -12.44 -11.11
C LYS A 78 2.12 -13.32 -11.62
N GLU A 79 1.22 -13.75 -10.74
CA GLU A 79 0.06 -14.56 -11.11
C GLU A 79 -0.84 -13.83 -12.11
N VAL A 80 -1.16 -12.55 -11.86
CA VAL A 80 -2.00 -11.71 -12.74
C VAL A 80 -1.30 -11.43 -14.07
N MET A 81 0.01 -11.22 -14.07
CA MET A 81 0.77 -10.90 -15.28
C MET A 81 1.04 -12.11 -16.15
N PHE A 82 1.47 -13.24 -15.56
CA PHE A 82 2.02 -14.41 -16.25
C PHE A 82 1.18 -15.69 -16.12
N GLY A 83 0.15 -15.70 -15.28
CA GLY A 83 -0.74 -16.84 -15.13
C GLY A 83 -1.49 -17.19 -16.41
N SER A 84 -2.19 -18.32 -16.44
CA SER A 84 -3.00 -18.71 -17.60
C SER A 84 -4.03 -17.63 -17.94
N GLY A 85 -3.95 -17.05 -19.13
CA GLY A 85 -4.76 -15.90 -19.53
C GLY A 85 -4.37 -14.58 -18.83
N GLY A 86 -3.12 -14.46 -18.39
CA GLY A 86 -2.59 -13.28 -17.73
C GLY A 86 -2.46 -12.06 -18.64
N LEU A 87 -2.22 -10.90 -18.01
CA LEU A 87 -2.23 -9.61 -18.72
C LEU A 87 -1.16 -9.51 -19.81
N VAL A 88 0.02 -10.10 -19.60
CA VAL A 88 1.12 -10.03 -20.59
C VAL A 88 0.71 -10.57 -21.96
N ASP A 89 -0.18 -11.56 -22.00
CA ASP A 89 -0.66 -12.13 -23.24
C ASP A 89 -2.02 -11.55 -23.70
N ALA A 90 -2.79 -11.00 -22.77
CA ALA A 90 -4.10 -10.47 -23.04
C ALA A 90 -4.10 -9.02 -23.54
N MET A 91 -3.12 -8.22 -23.12
CA MET A 91 -3.04 -6.79 -23.47
C MET A 91 -2.74 -6.57 -24.94
N LYS A 92 -3.38 -5.56 -25.53
CA LYS A 92 -3.15 -5.19 -26.93
C LYS A 92 -2.00 -4.20 -27.06
N PRO A 93 -1.26 -4.20 -28.19
CA PRO A 93 -0.30 -3.14 -28.49
C PRO A 93 -0.94 -1.74 -28.39
N GLY A 94 -0.25 -0.79 -27.79
CA GLY A 94 -0.75 0.58 -27.55
C GLY A 94 -1.58 0.74 -26.28
N SER A 95 -1.83 -0.33 -25.51
CA SER A 95 -2.42 -0.26 -24.18
C SER A 95 -1.34 -0.09 -23.10
N ILE A 96 -1.77 0.10 -21.83
CA ILE A 96 -0.86 0.28 -20.70
C ILE A 96 -1.34 -0.48 -19.46
N ILE A 97 -0.38 -0.97 -18.68
CA ILE A 97 -0.60 -1.48 -17.32
C ILE A 97 -0.03 -0.49 -16.30
N ILE A 98 -0.81 -0.16 -15.29
CA ILE A 98 -0.43 0.66 -14.13
C ILE A 98 -0.50 -0.23 -12.89
N ASP A 99 0.65 -0.58 -12.31
CA ASP A 99 0.70 -1.41 -11.10
C ASP A 99 0.82 -0.52 -9.85
N THR A 100 -0.25 -0.45 -9.07
CA THR A 100 -0.28 0.30 -7.80
C THR A 100 0.10 -0.57 -6.59
N SER A 101 0.47 -1.82 -6.82
CA SER A 101 0.85 -2.78 -5.79
C SER A 101 2.21 -2.43 -5.16
N THR A 102 2.43 -2.84 -3.91
CA THR A 102 3.78 -2.85 -3.34
C THR A 102 4.49 -4.14 -3.79
N SER A 103 5.38 -4.00 -4.76
CA SER A 103 6.04 -5.12 -5.44
C SER A 103 7.57 -5.05 -5.30
N SER A 104 8.30 -5.96 -5.96
CA SER A 104 9.77 -5.93 -5.96
C SER A 104 10.33 -5.10 -7.11
N VAL A 105 11.53 -4.55 -6.90
CA VAL A 105 12.28 -3.77 -7.89
C VAL A 105 12.56 -4.61 -9.15
N GLU A 106 12.94 -5.87 -8.94
CA GLU A 106 13.28 -6.80 -10.02
C GLU A 106 12.07 -7.08 -10.89
N LEU A 107 10.91 -7.36 -10.28
CA LEU A 107 9.68 -7.62 -11.02
C LEU A 107 9.20 -6.41 -11.81
N ALA A 108 9.29 -5.20 -11.25
CA ALA A 108 8.92 -3.98 -11.96
C ALA A 108 9.80 -3.78 -13.22
N ARG A 109 11.11 -4.04 -13.12
CA ARG A 109 12.05 -3.99 -14.27
C ARG A 109 11.77 -5.07 -15.30
N GLU A 110 11.53 -6.30 -14.84
CA GLU A 110 11.19 -7.44 -15.72
C GLU A 110 9.92 -7.13 -16.53
N LEU A 111 8.86 -6.69 -15.87
CA LEU A 111 7.59 -6.34 -16.52
C LEU A 111 7.75 -5.18 -17.50
N SER A 112 8.48 -4.14 -17.14
CA SER A 112 8.72 -3.00 -18.02
C SER A 112 9.42 -3.43 -19.31
N ASN A 113 10.46 -4.24 -19.22
CA ASN A 113 11.22 -4.71 -20.38
C ASN A 113 10.39 -5.64 -21.27
N LEU A 114 9.63 -6.55 -20.67
CA LEU A 114 8.83 -7.53 -21.41
C LEU A 114 7.65 -6.87 -22.13
N LEU A 115 6.93 -5.97 -21.46
CA LEU A 115 5.78 -5.28 -22.01
C LEU A 115 6.18 -4.29 -23.11
N GLU A 116 7.34 -3.65 -22.99
CA GLU A 116 7.90 -2.82 -24.06
C GLU A 116 8.10 -3.59 -25.37
N GLN A 117 8.59 -4.83 -25.32
CA GLN A 117 8.74 -5.69 -26.50
C GLN A 117 7.40 -6.03 -27.17
N LYS A 118 6.31 -5.97 -26.42
CA LYS A 118 4.94 -6.17 -26.91
C LYS A 118 4.22 -4.87 -27.30
N ASN A 119 4.91 -3.72 -27.28
CA ASN A 119 4.33 -2.38 -27.45
C ASN A 119 3.18 -2.10 -26.45
N VAL A 120 3.30 -2.61 -25.22
CA VAL A 120 2.41 -2.32 -24.10
C VAL A 120 3.17 -1.43 -23.10
N GLY A 121 2.57 -0.31 -22.71
CA GLY A 121 3.15 0.57 -21.69
C GLY A 121 3.12 -0.08 -20.30
N PHE A 122 4.07 0.33 -19.44
CA PHE A 122 4.10 -0.08 -18.05
C PHE A 122 4.51 1.08 -17.15
N LEU A 123 3.68 1.37 -16.14
CA LEU A 123 4.01 2.28 -15.05
C LEU A 123 3.82 1.53 -13.73
N GLU A 124 4.85 1.49 -12.92
CA GLU A 124 4.66 1.22 -11.50
C GLU A 124 4.21 2.51 -10.80
N ALA A 125 3.22 2.40 -9.92
CA ALA A 125 2.61 3.54 -9.26
C ALA A 125 2.17 3.19 -7.83
N PRO A 126 3.06 2.62 -6.99
CA PRO A 126 2.69 2.26 -5.62
C PRO A 126 2.21 3.47 -4.84
N VAL A 127 1.26 3.21 -3.94
CA VAL A 127 0.51 4.23 -3.20
C VAL A 127 0.79 4.18 -1.70
N THR A 128 0.57 5.31 -1.02
CA THR A 128 0.62 5.41 0.45
C THR A 128 -0.47 6.33 0.99
N ASN A 129 -0.63 6.40 2.30
CA ASN A 129 -1.59 7.16 3.12
C ASN A 129 -2.88 6.39 3.47
N ALA A 130 -2.86 5.05 3.44
CA ALA A 130 -3.94 4.18 3.91
C ALA A 130 -5.31 4.32 3.21
N VAL A 131 -6.30 3.55 3.69
CA VAL A 131 -7.61 3.33 3.03
C VAL A 131 -8.46 4.59 3.02
N ASP A 132 -8.46 5.37 4.11
CA ASP A 132 -9.27 6.59 4.22
C ASP A 132 -8.85 7.64 3.19
N PHE A 133 -7.55 7.79 2.96
CA PHE A 133 -7.04 8.69 1.92
C PHE A 133 -7.32 8.16 0.51
N ALA A 134 -7.34 6.82 0.32
CA ALA A 134 -7.77 6.23 -0.95
C ALA A 134 -9.24 6.57 -1.24
N ALA A 135 -10.12 6.50 -0.25
CA ALA A 135 -11.54 6.85 -0.40
C ALA A 135 -11.77 8.32 -0.77
N LEU A 136 -10.89 9.21 -0.31
CA LEU A 136 -10.93 10.64 -0.58
C LEU A 136 -10.21 11.05 -1.89
N GLY A 137 -9.54 10.14 -2.60
CA GLY A 137 -8.70 10.46 -3.76
C GLY A 137 -7.45 11.29 -3.39
N ARG A 138 -6.90 11.11 -2.18
CA ARG A 138 -5.82 11.90 -1.61
C ARG A 138 -4.55 11.10 -1.35
N LEU A 139 -4.35 10.02 -2.09
CA LEU A 139 -3.13 9.20 -1.97
C LEU A 139 -1.88 9.99 -2.36
N SER A 140 -0.74 9.58 -1.81
CA SER A 140 0.56 9.89 -2.41
C SER A 140 0.96 8.73 -3.31
N ILE A 141 1.36 9.03 -4.55
CA ILE A 141 1.61 8.06 -5.62
C ILE A 141 3.04 8.24 -6.13
N PHE A 142 3.82 7.16 -6.20
CA PHE A 142 5.20 7.17 -6.67
C PHE A 142 5.29 6.52 -8.05
N VAL A 143 5.17 7.33 -9.12
CA VAL A 143 5.08 6.83 -10.49
C VAL A 143 6.45 6.68 -11.12
N ALA A 144 6.78 5.48 -11.59
CA ALA A 144 8.00 5.21 -12.34
C ALA A 144 7.71 4.44 -13.64
N GLY A 145 8.52 4.71 -14.66
CA GLY A 145 8.37 4.19 -16.01
C GLY A 145 8.74 5.23 -17.06
N LYS A 146 8.20 5.14 -18.27
CA LYS A 146 8.42 6.14 -19.30
C LYS A 146 7.72 7.46 -18.94
N GLN A 147 8.45 8.57 -19.03
CA GLN A 147 7.90 9.89 -18.71
C GLN A 147 6.76 10.26 -19.65
N SER A 148 6.86 9.90 -20.93
CA SER A 148 5.77 10.13 -21.90
C SER A 148 4.46 9.46 -21.47
N ASP A 149 4.53 8.23 -20.95
CA ASP A 149 3.36 7.52 -20.48
C ASP A 149 2.83 8.17 -19.21
N PHE A 150 3.71 8.57 -18.27
CA PHE A 150 3.29 9.32 -17.10
C PHE A 150 2.50 10.58 -17.45
N GLU A 151 2.98 11.40 -18.39
CA GLU A 151 2.29 12.62 -18.79
C GLU A 151 0.92 12.34 -19.44
N ILE A 152 0.81 11.28 -20.25
CA ILE A 152 -0.45 10.88 -20.88
C ILE A 152 -1.48 10.44 -19.85
N TYR A 153 -1.07 9.63 -18.86
CA TYR A 153 -1.99 9.03 -17.88
C TYR A 153 -2.06 9.81 -16.56
N LYS A 154 -1.40 10.95 -16.45
CA LYS A 154 -1.44 11.83 -15.28
C LYS A 154 -2.86 12.17 -14.80
N PRO A 155 -3.86 12.42 -15.69
CA PRO A 155 -5.23 12.66 -15.24
C PRO A 155 -5.86 11.50 -14.45
N ILE A 156 -5.45 10.25 -14.68
CA ILE A 156 -5.88 9.10 -13.87
C ILE A 156 -5.29 9.20 -12.46
N PHE A 157 -4.00 9.52 -12.34
CA PHE A 157 -3.36 9.69 -11.04
C PHE A 157 -3.95 10.85 -10.24
N GLU A 158 -4.36 11.96 -10.92
CA GLU A 158 -5.00 13.12 -10.28
C GLU A 158 -6.39 12.81 -9.70
N VAL A 159 -7.06 11.76 -10.15
CA VAL A 159 -8.30 11.25 -9.53
C VAL A 159 -8.00 10.41 -8.29
N LEU A 160 -6.86 9.71 -8.26
CA LEU A 160 -6.51 8.76 -7.21
C LEU A 160 -5.72 9.39 -6.06
N GLY A 161 -5.00 10.49 -6.34
CA GLY A 161 -4.05 11.05 -5.38
C GLY A 161 -3.91 12.56 -5.43
N GLU A 162 -3.55 13.13 -4.29
CA GLU A 162 -3.25 14.55 -4.11
C GLU A 162 -1.77 14.87 -4.40
N LYS A 163 -0.87 13.92 -4.10
CA LYS A 163 0.58 14.08 -4.27
C LYS A 163 1.11 13.03 -5.23
N ILE A 164 1.50 13.45 -6.42
CA ILE A 164 1.96 12.57 -7.48
C ILE A 164 3.42 12.89 -7.77
N PHE A 165 4.30 11.90 -7.56
CA PHE A 165 5.73 12.01 -7.76
C PHE A 165 6.14 11.16 -8.96
N TYR A 166 6.67 11.77 -10.02
CA TYR A 166 7.39 11.03 -11.03
C TYR A 166 8.80 10.75 -10.53
N VAL A 167 9.13 9.47 -10.33
CA VAL A 167 10.37 9.05 -9.69
C VAL A 167 11.35 8.35 -10.65
N GLY A 168 11.06 8.41 -11.96
CA GLY A 168 11.99 8.02 -13.02
C GLY A 168 11.85 6.57 -13.47
N LYS A 169 12.95 5.80 -13.39
CA LYS A 169 13.06 4.46 -14.01
C LYS A 169 12.25 3.41 -13.26
N PRO A 170 11.81 2.33 -13.96
CA PRO A 170 11.18 1.17 -13.32
C PRO A 170 12.03 0.59 -12.19
N GLY A 171 11.39 0.27 -11.07
CA GLY A 171 11.98 -0.13 -9.80
C GLY A 171 12.17 1.03 -8.81
N ASN A 172 12.14 2.30 -9.26
CA ASN A 172 12.27 3.44 -8.36
C ASN A 172 10.98 3.64 -7.53
N GLY A 173 9.81 3.38 -8.11
CA GLY A 173 8.53 3.45 -7.40
C GLY A 173 8.48 2.47 -6.24
N ALA A 174 8.79 1.19 -6.51
CA ALA A 174 8.91 0.15 -5.49
C ALA A 174 9.95 0.53 -4.42
N THR A 175 11.12 1.02 -4.82
CA THR A 175 12.16 1.47 -3.88
C THR A 175 11.63 2.55 -2.94
N ILE A 176 11.06 3.64 -3.46
CA ILE A 176 10.54 4.75 -2.64
C ILE A 176 9.42 4.26 -1.71
N LYS A 177 8.50 3.45 -2.23
CA LYS A 177 7.42 2.87 -1.41
C LYS A 177 7.97 2.05 -0.24
N LEU A 178 8.96 1.20 -0.49
CA LEU A 178 9.56 0.36 0.55
C LEU A 178 10.38 1.17 1.56
N LEU A 179 11.04 2.26 1.14
CA LEU A 179 11.69 3.21 2.06
C LEU A 179 10.67 3.88 3.00
N THR A 180 9.53 4.31 2.46
CA THR A 180 8.48 4.91 3.31
C THR A 180 7.89 3.91 4.29
N ASN A 181 7.71 2.65 3.88
CA ASN A 181 7.20 1.59 4.76
C ASN A 181 8.22 1.16 5.82
N LEU A 182 9.52 1.12 5.49
CA LEU A 182 10.57 0.90 6.48
C LEU A 182 10.51 1.93 7.63
N LEU A 183 10.34 3.21 7.28
CA LEU A 183 10.19 4.27 8.28
C LEU A 183 8.89 4.11 9.07
N TRP A 184 7.77 3.84 8.41
CA TRP A 184 6.49 3.62 9.06
C TRP A 184 6.58 2.51 10.12
N PHE A 185 7.05 1.32 9.75
CA PHE A 185 7.14 0.18 10.67
C PHE A 185 8.18 0.41 11.79
N THR A 186 9.28 1.11 11.49
CA THR A 186 10.25 1.51 12.53
C THR A 186 9.61 2.47 13.53
N HIS A 187 8.84 3.44 13.07
CA HIS A 187 8.13 4.37 13.93
C HIS A 187 7.04 3.65 14.75
N ALA A 188 6.34 2.66 14.17
CA ALA A 188 5.35 1.86 14.91
C ALA A 188 5.98 1.07 16.08
N ALA A 189 7.16 0.48 15.85
CA ALA A 189 7.88 -0.22 16.92
C ALA A 189 8.35 0.75 18.01
N VAL A 190 9.04 1.84 17.64
CA VAL A 190 9.64 2.76 18.62
C VAL A 190 8.62 3.61 19.36
N ILE A 191 7.46 3.94 18.75
CA ILE A 191 6.41 4.69 19.46
C ILE A 191 5.83 3.88 20.61
N GLY A 192 5.68 2.56 20.44
CA GLY A 192 5.27 1.67 21.51
C GLY A 192 6.23 1.71 22.71
N GLU A 193 7.53 1.69 22.46
CA GLU A 193 8.56 1.80 23.52
C GLU A 193 8.52 3.16 24.23
N ALA A 194 8.41 4.26 23.46
CA ALA A 194 8.32 5.59 24.02
C ALA A 194 7.08 5.78 24.92
N LEU A 195 5.91 5.32 24.46
CA LEU A 195 4.68 5.36 25.26
C LEU A 195 4.78 4.47 26.49
N MET A 196 5.38 3.28 26.37
CA MET A 196 5.57 2.34 27.49
C MET A 196 6.51 2.93 28.55
N LEU A 197 7.61 3.54 28.14
CA LEU A 197 8.54 4.20 29.05
C LEU A 197 7.84 5.35 29.80
N GLY A 198 7.05 6.17 29.08
CA GLY A 198 6.26 7.24 29.70
C GLY A 198 5.27 6.71 30.75
N ALA A 199 4.53 5.64 30.41
CA ALA A 199 3.61 4.98 31.32
C ALA A 199 4.30 4.43 32.58
N LYS A 200 5.48 3.81 32.43
CA LYS A 200 6.28 3.28 33.56
C LYS A 200 6.95 4.36 34.40
N ALA A 201 7.09 5.56 33.84
CA ALA A 201 7.57 6.74 34.56
C ALA A 201 6.44 7.56 35.18
N ASP A 202 5.22 7.01 35.24
CA ASP A 202 4.01 7.63 35.79
C ASP A 202 3.62 8.96 35.11
N VAL A 203 4.03 9.15 33.83
CA VAL A 203 3.57 10.30 33.04
C VAL A 203 2.25 9.92 32.36
N PRO A 204 1.20 10.76 32.46
CA PRO A 204 -0.07 10.50 31.78
C PRO A 204 0.11 10.30 30.29
N LEU A 205 -0.45 9.20 29.74
CA LEU A 205 -0.23 8.79 28.35
C LEU A 205 -0.68 9.82 27.30
N ASP A 206 -1.73 10.55 27.60
CA ASP A 206 -2.23 11.66 26.77
C ASP A 206 -1.20 12.81 26.70
N ILE A 207 -0.53 13.12 27.81
CA ILE A 207 0.54 14.10 27.84
C ILE A 207 1.79 13.62 27.08
N VAL A 208 2.15 12.33 27.25
CA VAL A 208 3.25 11.73 26.46
C VAL A 208 2.99 11.83 24.97
N ALA A 209 1.75 11.47 24.53
CA ALA A 209 1.36 11.54 23.13
C ALA A 209 1.41 12.98 22.59
N GLN A 210 0.83 13.96 23.30
CA GLN A 210 0.86 15.37 22.91
C GLN A 210 2.29 15.94 22.84
N ALA A 211 3.15 15.58 23.79
CA ALA A 211 4.53 16.01 23.80
C ALA A 211 5.31 15.45 22.60
N ILE A 212 5.12 14.17 22.28
CA ILE A 212 5.72 13.56 21.08
C ILE A 212 5.23 14.26 19.81
N GLN A 213 3.92 14.42 19.66
CA GLN A 213 3.29 15.05 18.49
C GLN A 213 3.73 16.50 18.28
N SER A 214 4.10 17.20 19.36
CA SER A 214 4.52 18.61 19.34
C SER A 214 6.04 18.80 19.30
N SER A 215 6.82 17.73 19.16
CA SER A 215 8.27 17.74 19.23
C SER A 215 8.95 17.21 17.97
N ALA A 216 10.28 17.20 17.95
CA ALA A 216 11.07 16.56 16.89
C ALA A 216 10.87 15.03 16.81
N GLY A 217 10.26 14.41 17.82
CA GLY A 217 9.90 12.99 17.81
C GLY A 217 8.60 12.69 17.01
N ASN A 218 7.96 13.71 16.45
CA ASN A 218 6.72 13.53 15.69
C ASN A 218 6.92 12.69 14.42
N SER A 219 5.89 11.95 14.06
CA SER A 219 5.84 11.13 12.84
C SER A 219 4.40 10.93 12.40
N TRP A 220 4.18 10.34 11.21
CA TRP A 220 2.84 9.90 10.79
C TRP A 220 2.21 8.98 11.85
N VAL A 221 2.97 8.01 12.36
CA VAL A 221 2.52 7.07 13.39
C VAL A 221 2.08 7.79 14.66
N ALA A 222 2.87 8.77 15.12
CA ALA A 222 2.51 9.56 16.29
C ALA A 222 1.20 10.35 16.10
N GLN A 223 0.93 10.81 14.88
CA GLN A 223 -0.27 11.60 14.57
C GLN A 223 -1.52 10.73 14.37
N HIS A 224 -1.39 9.55 13.77
CA HIS A 224 -2.53 8.78 13.27
C HIS A 224 -2.74 7.44 14.00
N ASP A 225 -1.66 6.79 14.49
CA ASP A 225 -1.73 5.41 14.99
C ASP A 225 -1.86 5.33 16.52
N ILE A 226 -1.39 6.35 17.26
CA ILE A 226 -1.54 6.39 18.73
C ILE A 226 -2.99 6.21 19.17
N PRO A 227 -4.02 6.84 18.55
CA PRO A 227 -5.40 6.61 18.92
C PRO A 227 -5.82 5.14 18.82
N SER A 228 -5.34 4.41 17.81
CA SER A 228 -5.62 2.98 17.63
C SER A 228 -4.95 2.12 18.69
N ILE A 229 -3.74 2.47 19.12
CA ILE A 229 -3.05 1.85 20.25
C ILE A 229 -3.84 2.06 21.53
N PHE A 230 -4.22 3.30 21.83
CA PHE A 230 -4.99 3.66 23.03
C PHE A 230 -6.38 3.02 23.08
N ALA A 231 -7.02 2.84 21.93
CA ALA A 231 -8.29 2.15 21.82
C ALA A 231 -8.17 0.62 21.92
N GLY A 232 -6.98 0.07 21.68
CA GLY A 232 -6.71 -1.37 21.75
C GLY A 232 -7.17 -2.18 20.55
N HIS A 233 -7.52 -1.56 19.42
CA HIS A 233 -7.87 -2.27 18.20
C HIS A 233 -6.72 -2.40 17.20
N TYR A 234 -5.59 -1.71 17.44
CA TYR A 234 -4.30 -1.84 16.75
C TYR A 234 -4.31 -1.65 15.24
N ASP A 235 -5.26 -0.92 14.70
CA ASP A 235 -5.49 -0.65 13.27
C ASP A 235 -5.48 -1.90 12.37
N PRO A 236 -6.65 -2.50 12.10
CA PRO A 236 -6.76 -3.70 11.28
C PRO A 236 -6.66 -3.43 9.77
N SER A 237 -6.37 -2.19 9.34
CA SER A 237 -6.31 -1.81 7.93
C SER A 237 -5.12 -2.42 7.18
N PHE A 238 -4.03 -2.77 7.91
CA PHE A 238 -2.84 -3.40 7.37
C PHE A 238 -2.40 -4.58 8.23
N SER A 239 -2.04 -5.71 7.60
CA SER A 239 -1.74 -6.94 8.34
C SER A 239 -0.24 -7.13 8.60
N LEU A 240 0.09 -7.86 9.67
CA LEU A 240 1.46 -8.26 9.97
C LEU A 240 2.14 -9.01 8.80
N ALA A 241 1.39 -9.83 8.06
CA ALA A 241 1.93 -10.52 6.88
C ALA A 241 2.41 -9.53 5.81
N LEU A 242 1.68 -8.43 5.60
CA LEU A 242 2.09 -7.38 4.65
C LEU A 242 3.27 -6.58 5.18
N CYS A 243 3.34 -6.31 6.49
CA CYS A 243 4.51 -5.67 7.11
C CYS A 243 5.77 -6.51 6.92
N CYS A 244 5.73 -7.80 7.28
CA CYS A 244 6.86 -8.72 7.13
C CYS A 244 7.31 -8.83 5.68
N LYS A 245 6.35 -8.93 4.72
CA LYS A 245 6.66 -8.93 3.29
C LYS A 245 7.41 -7.66 2.87
N ASP A 246 6.94 -6.47 3.26
CA ASP A 246 7.56 -5.21 2.85
C ASP A 246 8.94 -5.02 3.52
N LEU A 247 9.10 -5.44 4.77
CA LEU A 247 10.39 -5.44 5.48
C LEU A 247 11.39 -6.42 4.83
N ASP A 248 10.92 -7.58 4.36
CA ASP A 248 11.76 -8.50 3.61
C ASP A 248 12.22 -7.89 2.28
N LEU A 249 11.29 -7.30 1.51
CA LEU A 249 11.61 -6.66 0.23
C LEU A 249 12.62 -5.50 0.38
N VAL A 250 12.49 -4.64 1.39
CA VAL A 250 13.45 -3.54 1.60
C VAL A 250 14.83 -4.06 2.02
N ASN A 251 14.89 -5.11 2.83
CA ASN A 251 16.15 -5.75 3.19
C ASN A 251 16.83 -6.44 1.98
N GLN A 252 16.04 -7.04 1.07
CA GLN A 252 16.55 -7.57 -0.20
C GLN A 252 17.15 -6.47 -1.07
N ILE A 253 16.51 -5.30 -1.17
CA ILE A 253 17.09 -4.15 -1.90
C ILE A 253 18.48 -3.80 -1.34
N ALA A 254 18.60 -3.64 -0.01
CA ALA A 254 19.89 -3.31 0.60
C ALA A 254 20.96 -4.36 0.34
N GLN A 255 20.60 -5.65 0.43
CA GLN A 255 21.51 -6.76 0.12
C GLN A 255 21.97 -6.72 -1.34
N SER A 256 21.07 -6.44 -2.29
CA SER A 256 21.41 -6.30 -3.71
C SER A 256 22.38 -5.14 -4.00
N GLN A 257 22.41 -4.13 -3.11
CA GLN A 257 23.35 -3.00 -3.16
C GLN A 257 24.61 -3.21 -2.30
N GLY A 258 24.80 -4.41 -1.74
CA GLY A 258 26.02 -4.79 -0.98
C GLY A 258 26.10 -4.30 0.45
N PHE A 259 24.97 -3.87 1.09
CA PHE A 259 24.97 -3.46 2.49
C PHE A 259 23.80 -4.04 3.28
N THR A 260 23.86 -3.88 4.59
CA THR A 260 22.83 -4.38 5.52
C THR A 260 22.16 -3.22 6.24
N LEU A 261 20.83 -3.23 6.29
CA LEU A 261 20.03 -2.32 7.11
C LEU A 261 19.97 -2.87 8.54
N THR A 262 20.81 -2.37 9.45
CA THR A 262 20.84 -2.85 10.85
C THR A 262 19.46 -2.68 11.52
N MET A 263 18.90 -1.46 11.49
CA MET A 263 17.57 -1.20 12.03
C MET A 263 16.48 -1.93 11.26
N GLY A 264 16.59 -1.99 9.93
CA GLY A 264 15.61 -2.72 9.10
C GLY A 264 15.49 -4.19 9.45
N LYS A 265 16.62 -4.88 9.71
CA LYS A 265 16.61 -6.28 10.17
C LYS A 265 16.08 -6.43 11.58
N PHE A 266 16.43 -5.52 12.48
CA PHE A 266 15.91 -5.56 13.84
C PHE A 266 14.41 -5.37 13.87
N VAL A 267 13.88 -4.36 13.15
CA VAL A 267 12.45 -4.12 13.04
C VAL A 267 11.74 -5.31 12.39
N GLN A 268 12.33 -5.90 11.33
CA GLN A 268 11.79 -7.13 10.72
C GLN A 268 11.61 -8.23 11.74
N SER A 269 12.60 -8.50 12.59
CA SER A 269 12.51 -9.55 13.62
C SER A 269 11.40 -9.30 14.64
N LEU A 270 11.10 -8.05 14.99
CA LEU A 270 9.99 -7.70 15.88
C LEU A 270 8.64 -7.98 15.23
N PHE A 271 8.46 -7.61 13.95
CA PHE A 271 7.23 -7.89 13.21
C PHE A 271 7.03 -9.38 12.95
N GLU A 272 8.09 -10.13 12.64
CA GLU A 272 8.03 -11.59 12.50
C GLU A 272 7.63 -12.27 13.81
N GLU A 273 8.13 -11.80 14.95
CA GLU A 273 7.73 -12.29 16.25
C GLU A 273 6.27 -11.96 16.57
N ALA A 274 5.82 -10.74 16.28
CA ALA A 274 4.42 -10.36 16.42
C ALA A 274 3.53 -11.23 15.52
N GLN A 275 3.93 -11.48 14.27
CA GLN A 275 3.21 -12.36 13.35
C GLN A 275 3.14 -13.80 13.88
N LYS A 276 4.22 -14.32 14.42
CA LYS A 276 4.26 -15.67 15.04
C LYS A 276 3.32 -15.76 16.25
N THR A 277 3.21 -14.69 17.02
CA THR A 277 2.42 -14.66 18.26
C THR A 277 0.93 -14.47 17.98
N TYR A 278 0.56 -13.58 17.06
CA TYR A 278 -0.84 -13.18 16.86
C TYR A 278 -1.45 -13.65 15.54
N GLY A 279 -0.65 -14.24 14.66
CA GLY A 279 -1.08 -14.70 13.34
C GLY A 279 -0.87 -13.68 12.22
N ALA A 280 -0.84 -14.20 10.99
CA ALA A 280 -0.52 -13.42 9.78
C ALA A 280 -1.53 -12.30 9.46
N SER A 281 -2.80 -12.50 9.81
CA SER A 281 -3.89 -11.55 9.59
C SER A 281 -4.06 -10.51 10.71
N ALA A 282 -3.30 -10.62 11.81
CA ALA A 282 -3.34 -9.64 12.88
C ALA A 282 -2.89 -8.26 12.37
N ALA A 283 -3.40 -7.21 13.01
CA ALA A 283 -3.15 -5.83 12.64
C ALA A 283 -1.69 -5.42 12.87
N GLU A 284 -1.19 -4.45 12.11
CA GLU A 284 0.21 -4.03 12.10
C GLU A 284 0.73 -3.57 13.47
N LEU A 285 -0.10 -2.83 14.22
CA LEU A 285 0.26 -2.31 15.54
C LEU A 285 0.31 -3.40 16.64
N HIS A 286 0.09 -4.68 16.29
CA HIS A 286 0.38 -5.78 17.20
C HIS A 286 1.87 -5.90 17.57
N VAL A 287 2.76 -5.21 16.85
CA VAL A 287 4.15 -5.01 17.31
C VAL A 287 4.20 -4.25 18.64
N VAL A 288 3.31 -3.29 18.87
CA VAL A 288 3.13 -2.58 20.15
C VAL A 288 2.47 -3.49 21.18
N LYS A 289 1.43 -4.23 20.77
CA LYS A 289 0.79 -5.22 21.66
C LYS A 289 1.77 -6.27 22.16
N LEU A 290 2.73 -6.67 21.35
CA LEU A 290 3.78 -7.61 21.76
C LEU A 290 4.59 -7.05 22.96
N LEU A 291 4.90 -5.76 22.94
CA LEU A 291 5.56 -5.09 24.07
C LEU A 291 4.64 -4.98 25.28
N GLU A 292 3.36 -4.62 25.08
CA GLU A 292 2.36 -4.57 26.18
C GLU A 292 2.24 -5.90 26.90
N ASP A 293 2.13 -7.00 26.15
CA ASP A 293 2.00 -8.35 26.72
C ASP A 293 3.29 -8.78 27.46
N ARG A 294 4.47 -8.42 26.95
CA ARG A 294 5.76 -8.70 27.62
C ARG A 294 5.92 -7.97 28.94
N VAL A 295 5.49 -6.71 28.99
CA VAL A 295 5.63 -5.83 30.15
C VAL A 295 4.48 -5.98 31.14
N GLY A 296 3.38 -6.57 30.72
CA GLY A 296 2.15 -6.70 31.51
C GLY A 296 1.46 -5.34 31.76
N THR A 297 1.65 -4.37 30.85
CA THR A 297 1.08 -3.03 30.96
C THR A 297 0.44 -2.63 29.64
N TYR A 298 -0.83 -2.25 29.66
CA TYR A 298 -1.56 -1.85 28.46
C TYR A 298 -1.62 -0.31 28.34
N LEU A 299 -1.34 0.19 27.17
CA LEU A 299 -1.30 1.62 26.86
C LEU A 299 -2.73 2.16 26.68
N ARG A 300 -3.45 2.33 27.81
CA ARG A 300 -4.84 2.78 27.87
C ARG A 300 -4.94 3.97 28.80
N PRO A 301 -5.09 5.21 28.31
CA PRO A 301 -5.17 6.42 29.15
C PRO A 301 -6.21 6.32 30.25
N HIS A 302 -7.35 5.69 29.95
CA HIS A 302 -8.46 5.58 30.93
C HIS A 302 -8.20 4.58 32.07
N LEU A 303 -7.23 3.66 31.94
CA LEU A 303 -6.91 2.69 32.97
C LEU A 303 -5.88 3.23 33.98
N GLN A 304 -5.16 4.29 33.65
CA GLN A 304 -4.17 4.92 34.54
C GLN A 304 -4.82 5.81 35.64
N ASN A 305 -6.09 6.18 35.45
CA ASN A 305 -6.82 7.05 36.39
C ASN A 305 -7.65 6.30 37.43
N SER A 306 -7.55 4.96 37.51
CA SER A 306 -8.20 4.19 38.57
C SER A 306 -7.26 4.16 39.78
N PRO A 307 -7.59 4.78 40.93
CA PRO A 307 -6.78 4.66 42.15
C PRO A 307 -6.77 3.19 42.57
N SER A 308 -5.58 2.68 42.84
CA SER A 308 -5.30 1.35 43.42
C SER A 308 -5.85 1.25 44.83
#